data_0d2553aa24bedef896a6c2d57b764271
#
_entry.id   0d2553aa24bedef896a6c2d57b764271
#
_cell.length_a   1.000
_cell.length_b   1.000
_cell.length_c   1.000
_cell.angle_alpha   90.00
_cell.angle_beta   90.00
_cell.angle_gamma   90.00
#
_symmetry.space_group_name_H-M   'P 1'
#
loop_
_entity.id
_entity.type
_entity.pdbx_description
1 polymer ?
#
loop_
_entity_poly.entity_id
_entity_poly.type
_entity_poly.pdbx_seq_one_letter_code
_entity_poly.pdbx_strand_id
1 'polypeptide(L)'
;MMDRDEVLMVSRNQGERFDVLNRSPWSIAACPMSSAAFCESKAGVFATWETTGQIQFASVDTATGLAGKSASPPGTAKRKHPAIASNHRGEVLLAWTEGTGWQRGGALAWQVFDASGKPIGEKGRVADGVPVWGLVSAIAKQDGSFVIFH
;
A
#
# COMPACT_ATOMS: atom_id res chain seq x y z
N MET A 1 6.31 6.86 -24.15
CA MET A 1 5.65 6.30 -22.99
C MET A 1 6.48 5.10 -22.56
N MET A 2 6.75 4.92 -21.29
CA MET A 2 7.56 3.81 -20.77
C MET A 2 6.70 2.95 -19.87
N ASP A 3 6.89 1.63 -19.95
CA ASP A 3 6.21 0.70 -19.05
C ASP A 3 6.85 0.77 -17.66
N ARG A 4 6.01 0.95 -16.66
CA ARG A 4 6.34 1.08 -15.24
C ARG A 4 5.47 0.15 -14.41
N ASP A 5 5.33 -1.06 -14.91
CA ASP A 5 4.54 -2.10 -14.25
C ASP A 5 5.02 -2.36 -12.83
N GLU A 6 4.11 -2.44 -11.91
CA GLU A 6 4.39 -2.98 -10.58
C GLU A 6 4.33 -4.51 -10.65
N VAL A 7 5.37 -5.16 -10.18
CA VAL A 7 5.51 -6.61 -10.25
C VAL A 7 5.65 -7.18 -8.84
N LEU A 8 4.67 -7.97 -8.41
CA LEU A 8 4.76 -8.76 -7.19
C LEU A 8 5.49 -10.06 -7.49
N MET A 9 6.53 -10.35 -6.73
CA MET A 9 7.36 -11.54 -6.89
C MET A 9 7.47 -12.29 -5.55
N VAL A 10 7.64 -13.61 -5.62
CA VAL A 10 7.90 -14.48 -4.48
C VAL A 10 9.17 -15.29 -4.67
N SER A 11 9.92 -15.46 -3.60
CA SER A 11 10.99 -16.46 -3.51
C SER A 11 10.54 -17.60 -2.59
N ARG A 12 10.75 -18.83 -3.01
CA ARG A 12 10.52 -20.06 -2.21
C ARG A 12 11.81 -20.77 -1.82
N ASN A 13 12.96 -20.18 -2.13
CA ASN A 13 14.29 -20.73 -1.93
C ASN A 13 15.24 -19.67 -1.31
N GLN A 14 14.75 -18.95 -0.31
CA GLN A 14 15.53 -17.98 0.49
C GLN A 14 16.15 -16.83 -0.32
N GLY A 15 15.52 -16.44 -1.42
CA GLY A 15 15.96 -15.29 -2.23
C GLY A 15 16.86 -15.65 -3.41
N GLU A 16 17.18 -16.93 -3.62
CA GLU A 16 18.01 -17.35 -4.76
C GLU A 16 17.30 -17.15 -6.10
N ARG A 17 15.96 -17.29 -6.11
CA ARG A 17 15.14 -17.10 -7.30
C ARG A 17 13.80 -16.45 -6.92
N PHE A 18 13.30 -15.60 -7.81
CA PHE A 18 11.99 -14.97 -7.69
C PHE A 18 11.10 -15.32 -8.88
N ASP A 19 9.89 -15.75 -8.60
CA ASP A 19 8.84 -16.02 -9.57
C ASP A 19 7.81 -14.88 -9.53
N VAL A 20 7.35 -14.44 -10.71
CA VAL A 20 6.33 -13.39 -10.81
C VAL A 20 4.98 -13.95 -10.41
N LEU A 21 4.32 -13.31 -9.43
CA LEU A 21 2.97 -13.65 -8.96
C LEU A 21 1.89 -12.80 -9.62
N ASN A 22 2.16 -11.51 -9.74
CA ASN A 22 1.21 -10.56 -10.27
C ASN A 22 1.95 -9.43 -10.99
N ARG A 23 1.30 -8.87 -11.99
CA ARG A 23 1.76 -7.69 -12.71
C ARG A 23 0.60 -6.70 -12.84
N SER A 24 0.81 -5.49 -12.37
CA SER A 24 -0.12 -4.37 -12.53
C SER A 24 0.41 -3.44 -13.63
N PRO A 25 -0.17 -3.48 -14.83
CA PRO A 25 0.33 -2.68 -15.96
C PRO A 25 0.22 -1.18 -15.68
N TRP A 26 1.29 -0.44 -15.96
CA TRP A 26 1.28 1.00 -15.89
C TRP A 26 2.22 1.62 -16.93
N SER A 27 1.65 2.37 -17.86
CA SER A 27 2.42 3.09 -18.87
C SER A 27 2.35 4.59 -18.62
N ILE A 28 3.51 5.22 -18.37
CA ILE A 28 3.62 6.63 -18.00
C ILE A 28 4.86 7.26 -18.65
N ALA A 29 4.77 8.54 -19.03
CA ALA A 29 5.89 9.29 -19.62
C ALA A 29 6.75 10.02 -18.58
N ALA A 30 6.78 9.55 -17.34
CA ALA A 30 7.54 10.13 -16.22
C ALA A 30 8.06 9.04 -15.29
N CYS A 31 9.00 9.40 -14.40
CA CYS A 31 9.33 8.56 -13.26
C CYS A 31 8.20 8.67 -12.22
N PRO A 32 7.49 7.60 -11.88
CA PRO A 32 6.39 7.66 -10.91
C PRO A 32 6.86 7.96 -9.49
N MET A 33 8.13 7.67 -9.15
CA MET A 33 8.66 7.71 -7.78
C MET A 33 7.72 6.97 -6.83
N SER A 34 7.29 5.80 -7.26
CA SER A 34 6.33 4.96 -6.55
C SER A 34 7.02 4.10 -5.52
N SER A 35 6.27 3.65 -4.52
CA SER A 35 6.72 2.72 -3.50
C SER A 35 5.71 1.60 -3.31
N ALA A 36 6.19 0.48 -2.75
CA ALA A 36 5.37 -0.63 -2.29
C ALA A 36 5.73 -0.95 -0.84
N ALA A 37 4.81 -1.57 -0.12
CA ALA A 37 5.03 -2.01 1.26
C ALA A 37 4.33 -3.35 1.52
N PHE A 38 4.78 -4.05 2.56
CA PHE A 38 4.21 -5.31 3.01
C PHE A 38 3.96 -5.26 4.51
N CYS A 39 2.98 -6.01 4.97
CA CYS A 39 2.84 -6.35 6.38
C CYS A 39 2.41 -7.80 6.55
N GLU A 40 2.85 -8.42 7.64
CA GLU A 40 2.34 -9.71 8.08
C GLU A 40 1.10 -9.55 8.95
N SER A 41 0.20 -10.52 8.86
CA SER A 41 -0.97 -10.67 9.72
C SER A 41 -1.21 -12.15 10.02
N LYS A 42 -2.14 -12.46 10.91
CA LYS A 42 -2.58 -13.84 11.16
C LYS A 42 -3.23 -14.49 9.91
N ALA A 43 -3.73 -13.70 9.00
CA ALA A 43 -4.37 -14.16 7.76
C ALA A 43 -3.36 -14.32 6.59
N GLY A 44 -2.07 -14.05 6.82
CA GLY A 44 -1.02 -14.08 5.81
C GLY A 44 -0.39 -12.70 5.60
N VAL A 45 0.24 -12.50 4.46
CA VAL A 45 0.90 -11.26 4.07
C VAL A 45 -0.06 -10.38 3.29
N PHE A 46 -0.03 -9.08 3.56
CA PHE A 46 -0.64 -8.07 2.69
C PHE A 46 0.44 -7.28 1.97
N ALA A 47 0.20 -7.01 0.69
CA ALA A 47 1.01 -6.12 -0.13
C ALA A 47 0.21 -4.89 -0.52
N THR A 48 0.86 -3.74 -0.60
CA THR A 48 0.29 -2.51 -1.16
C THR A 48 1.25 -1.86 -2.13
N TRP A 49 0.73 -1.27 -3.18
CA TRP A 49 1.52 -0.63 -4.25
C TRP A 49 0.74 0.50 -4.91
N GLU A 50 1.45 1.36 -5.62
CA GLU A 50 0.87 2.38 -6.49
C GLU A 50 0.81 1.86 -7.94
N THR A 51 -0.31 2.08 -8.60
CA THR A 51 -0.44 1.95 -10.04
C THR A 51 -1.45 2.96 -10.58
N THR A 52 -1.19 3.54 -11.74
CA THR A 52 -2.09 4.51 -12.42
C THR A 52 -2.55 5.69 -11.55
N GLY A 53 -1.68 6.14 -10.61
CA GLY A 53 -1.99 7.24 -9.68
C GLY A 53 -3.01 6.86 -8.58
N GLN A 54 -3.20 5.57 -8.36
CA GLN A 54 -3.99 5.00 -7.28
C GLN A 54 -3.16 4.00 -6.49
N ILE A 55 -3.54 3.78 -5.24
CA ILE A 55 -2.96 2.71 -4.44
C ILE A 55 -3.88 1.50 -4.45
N GLN A 56 -3.26 0.35 -4.46
CA GLN A 56 -3.90 -0.96 -4.38
C GLN A 56 -3.35 -1.70 -3.18
N PHE A 57 -4.12 -2.61 -2.61
CA PHE A 57 -3.60 -3.62 -1.70
C PHE A 57 -4.29 -4.96 -1.92
N ALA A 58 -3.61 -6.04 -1.60
CA ALA A 58 -4.14 -7.40 -1.69
C ALA A 58 -3.51 -8.30 -0.63
N SER A 59 -4.24 -9.34 -0.23
CA SER A 59 -3.64 -10.45 0.50
C SER A 59 -2.76 -11.28 -0.44
N VAL A 60 -1.67 -11.79 0.10
CA VAL A 60 -0.78 -12.74 -0.59
C VAL A 60 -0.85 -14.05 0.17
N ASP A 61 -1.35 -15.09 -0.48
CA ASP A 61 -1.29 -16.45 0.06
C ASP A 61 0.18 -16.92 -0.01
N THR A 62 0.81 -17.04 1.14
CA THR A 62 2.22 -17.42 1.22
C THR A 62 2.49 -18.88 0.85
N ALA A 63 1.49 -19.76 0.93
CA ALA A 63 1.63 -21.16 0.56
C ALA A 63 1.59 -21.35 -0.97
N THR A 64 0.62 -20.75 -1.63
CA THR A 64 0.49 -20.82 -3.09
C THR A 64 1.24 -19.72 -3.81
N GLY A 65 1.51 -18.60 -3.12
CA GLY A 65 2.09 -17.39 -3.68
C GLY A 65 1.11 -16.61 -4.57
N LEU A 66 -0.18 -16.88 -4.47
CA LEU A 66 -1.19 -16.15 -5.25
C LEU A 66 -1.60 -14.88 -4.53
N ALA A 67 -1.69 -13.79 -5.28
CA ALA A 67 -2.30 -12.56 -4.80
C ALA A 67 -3.83 -12.68 -4.88
N GLY A 68 -4.50 -12.30 -3.81
CA GLY A 68 -5.94 -12.15 -3.78
C GLY A 68 -6.42 -11.01 -4.70
N LYS A 69 -7.74 -10.84 -4.77
CA LYS A 69 -8.32 -9.69 -5.48
C LYS A 69 -7.84 -8.39 -4.83
N SER A 70 -7.28 -7.50 -5.62
CA SER A 70 -6.85 -6.20 -5.13
C SER A 70 -8.05 -5.30 -4.79
N ALA A 71 -7.89 -4.51 -3.74
CA ALA A 71 -8.81 -3.46 -3.34
C ALA A 71 -8.09 -2.10 -3.36
N SER A 72 -8.86 -1.04 -3.49
CA SER A 72 -8.39 0.34 -3.47
C SER A 72 -9.28 1.16 -2.53
N PRO A 73 -8.73 2.13 -1.79
CA PRO A 73 -9.57 3.06 -1.04
C PRO A 73 -10.54 3.79 -1.97
N PRO A 74 -11.78 4.07 -1.54
CA PRO A 74 -12.73 4.78 -2.36
C PRO A 74 -12.27 6.21 -2.66
N GLY A 75 -12.67 6.75 -3.83
CA GLY A 75 -12.35 8.11 -4.28
C GLY A 75 -11.37 8.14 -5.46
N THR A 76 -11.09 9.35 -5.97
CA THR A 76 -10.36 9.58 -7.23
C THR A 76 -9.13 10.49 -7.08
N ALA A 77 -8.76 10.88 -5.85
CA ALA A 77 -7.55 11.66 -5.60
C ALA A 77 -6.30 10.93 -6.14
N LYS A 78 -5.32 11.67 -6.62
CA LYS A 78 -4.02 11.10 -6.97
C LYS A 78 -3.29 10.69 -5.69
N ARG A 79 -2.98 9.41 -5.57
CA ARG A 79 -2.43 8.76 -4.38
C ARG A 79 -1.08 8.15 -4.66
N LYS A 80 -0.18 8.28 -3.69
CA LYS A 80 1.20 7.78 -3.77
C LYS A 80 1.67 7.27 -2.42
N HIS A 81 2.81 6.58 -2.45
CA HIS A 81 3.59 6.19 -1.29
C HIS A 81 2.76 5.49 -0.21
N PRO A 82 2.12 4.36 -0.54
CA PRO A 82 1.33 3.65 0.43
C PRO A 82 2.19 3.02 1.53
N ALA A 83 1.67 3.02 2.75
CA ALA A 83 2.15 2.25 3.88
C ALA A 83 1.02 1.38 4.42
N ILE A 84 1.34 0.21 4.94
CA ILE A 84 0.35 -0.78 5.39
C ILE A 84 0.80 -1.38 6.72
N ALA A 85 -0.15 -1.60 7.62
CA ALA A 85 0.06 -2.30 8.89
C ALA A 85 -1.17 -3.14 9.22
N SER A 86 -0.97 -4.28 9.88
CA SER A 86 -2.05 -5.13 10.37
C SER A 86 -1.96 -5.32 11.87
N ASN A 87 -3.08 -5.26 12.58
CA ASN A 87 -3.14 -5.49 14.00
C ASN A 87 -3.57 -6.93 14.33
N HIS A 88 -3.53 -7.28 15.62
CA HIS A 88 -3.88 -8.61 16.10
C HIS A 88 -5.37 -8.96 15.95
N ARG A 89 -6.25 -7.99 15.67
CA ARG A 89 -7.67 -8.18 15.38
C ARG A 89 -7.93 -8.53 13.91
N GLY A 90 -6.88 -8.48 13.07
CA GLY A 90 -6.99 -8.71 11.63
C GLY A 90 -7.44 -7.48 10.85
N GLU A 91 -7.49 -6.31 11.50
CA GLU A 91 -7.72 -5.04 10.82
C GLU A 91 -6.46 -4.59 10.09
N VAL A 92 -6.62 -3.98 8.95
CA VAL A 92 -5.54 -3.49 8.09
C VAL A 92 -5.66 -1.99 7.94
N LEU A 93 -4.67 -1.24 8.42
CA LEU A 93 -4.52 0.17 8.14
C LEU A 93 -3.76 0.34 6.82
N LEU A 94 -4.33 1.11 5.92
CA LEU A 94 -3.67 1.63 4.74
C LEU A 94 -3.55 3.14 4.88
N ALA A 95 -2.32 3.68 4.80
CA ALA A 95 -2.04 5.11 4.81
C ALA A 95 -1.32 5.50 3.51
N TRP A 96 -1.53 6.72 3.02
CA TRP A 96 -0.95 7.17 1.76
C TRP A 96 -0.83 8.68 1.69
N THR A 97 -0.06 9.17 0.72
CA THR A 97 0.02 10.57 0.39
C THR A 97 -0.94 10.94 -0.75
N GLU A 98 -1.53 12.13 -0.70
CA GLU A 98 -2.36 12.67 -1.77
C GLU A 98 -1.80 14.00 -2.28
N GLY A 99 -1.72 14.13 -3.61
CA GLY A 99 -1.29 15.35 -4.27
C GLY A 99 0.20 15.65 -4.19
N THR A 100 1.02 14.76 -3.58
CA THR A 100 2.47 14.90 -3.55
C THR A 100 3.09 14.77 -4.96
N GLY A 101 4.24 15.39 -5.16
CA GLY A 101 4.96 15.37 -6.42
C GLY A 101 6.37 15.95 -6.28
N TRP A 102 7.03 16.17 -7.40
CA TRP A 102 8.36 16.78 -7.38
C TRP A 102 8.33 18.14 -6.68
N GLN A 103 9.14 18.32 -5.66
CA GLN A 103 9.22 19.51 -4.81
C GLN A 103 7.84 19.99 -4.28
N ARG A 104 6.92 19.09 -4.09
CA ARG A 104 5.60 19.39 -3.56
C ARG A 104 5.18 18.38 -2.50
N GLY A 105 4.85 18.86 -1.31
CA GLY A 105 4.16 18.12 -0.26
C GLY A 105 2.69 17.88 -0.61
N GLY A 106 1.93 17.37 0.32
CA GLY A 106 0.52 17.08 0.12
C GLY A 106 -0.20 16.63 1.38
N ALA A 107 -1.33 16.00 1.22
CA ALA A 107 -2.10 15.48 2.33
C ALA A 107 -1.66 14.07 2.72
N LEU A 108 -1.74 13.79 4.02
CA LEU A 108 -1.81 12.43 4.56
C LEU A 108 -3.27 11.98 4.52
N ALA A 109 -3.52 10.76 4.08
CA ALA A 109 -4.83 10.12 4.19
C ALA A 109 -4.69 8.66 4.63
N TRP A 110 -5.73 8.11 5.25
CA TRP A 110 -5.77 6.73 5.69
C TRP A 110 -7.17 6.15 5.73
N GLN A 111 -7.27 4.83 5.69
CA GLN A 111 -8.48 4.05 5.85
C GLN A 111 -8.14 2.71 6.50
N VAL A 112 -8.97 2.28 7.44
CA VAL A 112 -8.91 0.93 8.00
C VAL A 112 -9.86 0.01 7.23
N PHE A 113 -9.39 -1.23 7.01
CA PHE A 113 -10.12 -2.29 6.32
C PHE A 113 -10.17 -3.54 7.20
N ASP A 114 -11.14 -4.38 6.98
CA ASP A 114 -11.12 -5.75 7.49
C ASP A 114 -10.21 -6.66 6.64
N ALA A 115 -10.01 -7.90 7.08
CA ALA A 115 -9.17 -8.88 6.38
C ALA A 115 -9.67 -9.26 4.98
N SER A 116 -10.95 -8.97 4.65
CA SER A 116 -11.52 -9.18 3.32
C SER A 116 -11.27 -8.02 2.36
N GLY A 117 -10.68 -6.92 2.84
CA GLY A 117 -10.47 -5.70 2.07
C GLY A 117 -11.70 -4.78 2.02
N LYS A 118 -12.68 -4.98 2.90
CA LYS A 118 -13.83 -4.10 3.03
C LYS A 118 -13.48 -2.94 3.98
N PRO A 119 -13.73 -1.65 3.59
CA PRO A 119 -13.54 -0.52 4.48
C PRO A 119 -14.37 -0.65 5.75
N ILE A 120 -13.75 -0.44 6.90
CA ILE A 120 -14.39 -0.34 8.21
C ILE A 120 -14.12 1.03 8.82
N GLY A 121 -15.08 1.58 9.50
CA GLY A 121 -15.27 2.86 10.18
C GLY A 121 -14.17 3.92 10.12
N GLU A 122 -12.95 3.57 10.50
CA GLU A 122 -11.89 4.55 10.71
C GLU A 122 -11.22 4.99 9.40
N LYS A 123 -11.34 6.28 9.11
CA LYS A 123 -10.64 6.95 8.02
C LYS A 123 -10.35 8.37 8.40
N GLY A 124 -9.39 8.98 7.74
CA GLY A 124 -9.12 10.39 7.94
C GLY A 124 -8.20 10.96 6.88
N ARG A 125 -8.04 12.27 6.98
CA ARG A 125 -7.19 13.06 6.09
C ARG A 125 -6.68 14.29 6.82
N VAL A 126 -5.38 14.56 6.69
CA VAL A 126 -4.74 15.79 7.16
C VAL A 126 -4.24 16.55 5.93
N ALA A 127 -4.83 17.70 5.66
CA ALA A 127 -4.36 18.58 4.58
C ALA A 127 -2.95 19.08 4.94
N ASP A 128 -2.07 19.15 3.94
CA ASP A 128 -0.67 19.57 4.10
C ASP A 128 0.10 18.78 5.17
N GLY A 129 -0.38 17.56 5.49
CA GLY A 129 0.21 16.68 6.48
C GLY A 129 1.50 15.98 6.02
N VAL A 130 1.90 16.12 4.77
CA VAL A 130 3.12 15.52 4.24
C VAL A 130 4.01 16.61 3.65
N PRO A 131 5.20 16.85 4.23
CA PRO A 131 6.13 17.85 3.70
C PRO A 131 6.69 17.44 2.34
N VAL A 132 7.38 18.36 1.69
CA VAL A 132 8.15 18.08 0.46
C VAL A 132 9.15 16.97 0.74
N TRP A 133 9.18 15.95 -0.11
CA TRP A 133 9.96 14.70 0.05
C TRP A 133 9.56 13.81 1.24
N GLY A 134 8.48 14.17 1.94
CA GLY A 134 7.92 13.35 3.01
C GLY A 134 7.28 12.08 2.47
N LEU A 135 7.45 11.01 3.24
CA LEU A 135 6.81 9.71 3.04
C LEU A 135 5.97 9.38 4.27
N VAL A 136 5.12 8.38 4.14
CA VAL A 136 4.34 7.86 5.26
C VAL A 136 4.82 6.46 5.62
N SER A 137 4.77 6.13 6.90
CA SER A 137 4.92 4.77 7.39
C SER A 137 3.89 4.48 8.47
N ALA A 138 3.60 3.20 8.70
CA ALA A 138 2.56 2.79 9.64
C ALA A 138 2.99 1.56 10.43
N ILE A 139 2.58 1.51 11.69
CA ILE A 139 2.74 0.34 12.56
C ILE A 139 1.45 0.06 13.31
N ALA A 140 1.22 -1.19 13.69
CA ALA A 140 0.21 -1.58 14.65
C ALA A 140 0.84 -1.75 16.03
N LYS A 141 0.16 -1.26 17.07
CA LYS A 141 0.54 -1.43 18.46
C LYS A 141 -0.04 -2.71 19.07
N GLN A 142 0.50 -3.12 20.20
CA GLN A 142 0.01 -4.30 20.92
C GLN A 142 -1.44 -4.17 21.40
N ASP A 143 -1.90 -2.96 21.70
CA ASP A 143 -3.29 -2.67 22.07
C ASP A 143 -4.27 -2.70 20.88
N GLY A 144 -3.76 -2.93 19.68
CA GLY A 144 -4.51 -2.98 18.43
C GLY A 144 -4.75 -1.63 17.76
N SER A 145 -4.29 -0.53 18.38
CA SER A 145 -4.30 0.78 17.73
C SER A 145 -3.19 0.88 16.68
N PHE A 146 -3.30 1.89 15.82
CA PHE A 146 -2.31 2.17 14.78
C PHE A 146 -1.58 3.48 15.05
N VAL A 147 -0.35 3.58 14.58
CA VAL A 147 0.43 4.83 14.54
C VAL A 147 0.87 5.05 13.10
N ILE A 148 0.71 6.28 12.64
CA ILE A 148 1.18 6.74 11.32
C ILE A 148 2.29 7.76 11.58
N PHE A 149 3.43 7.61 10.90
CA PHE A 149 4.52 8.59 10.85
C PHE A 149 4.51 9.30 9.50
N HIS A 150 4.67 10.61 9.53
CA HIS A 150 4.68 11.44 8.31
C HIS A 150 5.53 12.69 8.46
#